data_34d62993a72a8dc8205b67185093ac2a
#
_entry.id   34d62993a72a8dc8205b67185093ac2a
#
_cell.length_a   1.000
_cell.length_b   1.000
_cell.length_c   1.000
_cell.angle_alpha   90.00
_cell.angle_beta   90.00
_cell.angle_gamma   90.00
#
_symmetry.space_group_name_H-M   'P 1'
#
loop_
_entity.id
_entity.type
_entity.pdbx_description
1 polymer ?
#
loop_
_entity_poly.entity_id
_entity_poly.type
_entity_poly.pdbx_seq_one_letter_code
_entity_poly.pdbx_strand_id
1 'polypeptide(L)'
;NRVTIRLIKEGASVPVLVDAGVGTASDAAVAMELGCDGVLMNTAIAEAKDPLRMARAMKLAVEAGRDAYLAGRMGTRKYADPSSPLAGLI
;
A
#
# COMPACT_ATOMS: atom_id res chain seq x y z
N ASN A 1 -8.19 9.57 2.70
CA ASN A 1 -8.17 8.91 1.40
C ASN A 1 -6.77 8.98 0.79
N ARG A 2 -6.56 8.34 -0.34
CA ARG A 2 -5.25 8.22 -0.97
C ARG A 2 -4.65 9.57 -1.34
N VAL A 3 -5.45 10.47 -1.87
CA VAL A 3 -4.98 11.81 -2.26
C VAL A 3 -4.53 12.59 -1.04
N THR A 4 -5.33 12.59 0.02
CA THR A 4 -4.99 13.28 1.26
C THR A 4 -3.72 12.73 1.89
N ILE A 5 -3.56 11.40 1.94
CA ILE A 5 -2.36 10.75 2.49
C ILE A 5 -1.13 11.16 1.69
N ARG A 6 -1.22 11.15 0.37
CA ARG A 6 -0.10 11.54 -0.49
C ARG A 6 0.30 13.00 -0.28
N LEU A 7 -0.66 13.90 -0.19
CA LEU A 7 -0.37 15.31 0.03
C LEU A 7 0.31 15.55 1.37
N ILE A 8 -0.15 14.86 2.42
CA ILE A 8 0.48 14.94 3.73
C ILE A 8 1.92 14.45 3.66
N LYS A 9 2.15 13.30 3.00
CA LYS A 9 3.49 12.72 2.89
C LYS A 9 4.43 13.61 2.09
N GLU A 10 3.99 14.15 0.97
CA GLU A 10 4.80 15.03 0.13
C GLU A 10 5.22 16.30 0.85
N GLY A 11 4.35 16.84 1.72
CA GLY A 11 4.65 18.04 2.48
C GLY A 11 5.38 17.81 3.79
N ALA A 12 5.51 16.55 4.23
CA ALA A 12 6.06 16.25 5.55
C ALA A 12 7.59 16.20 5.54
N SER A 13 8.20 16.79 6.57
CA SER A 13 9.63 16.70 6.85
C SER A 13 9.94 15.66 7.92
N VAL A 14 8.92 14.98 8.44
CA VAL A 14 9.01 13.97 9.50
C VAL A 14 8.32 12.69 9.03
N PRO A 15 8.58 11.53 9.69
CA PRO A 15 7.89 10.29 9.35
C PRO A 15 6.38 10.42 9.45
N VAL A 16 5.67 9.78 8.50
CA VAL A 16 4.21 9.77 8.47
C VAL A 16 3.72 8.34 8.66
N LEU A 17 2.87 8.14 9.67
CA LEU A 17 2.26 6.85 9.97
C LEU A 17 0.76 6.94 9.69
N VAL A 18 0.20 5.89 9.10
CA VAL A 18 -1.23 5.79 8.81
C VAL A 18 -1.87 4.80 9.77
N ASP A 19 -2.97 5.20 10.38
CA ASP A 19 -3.71 4.39 11.34
C ASP A 19 -5.14 4.13 10.87
N ALA A 20 -5.87 5.19 10.58
CA ALA A 20 -7.28 5.09 10.21
C ALA A 20 -7.47 4.43 8.84
N GLY A 21 -8.49 3.56 8.74
CA GLY A 21 -8.90 2.96 7.48
C GLY A 21 -8.15 1.71 7.08
N VAL A 22 -7.23 1.22 7.92
CA VAL A 22 -6.53 -0.05 7.65
C VAL A 22 -7.38 -1.19 8.18
N GLY A 23 -8.12 -1.85 7.28
CA GLY A 23 -8.98 -2.97 7.61
C GLY A 23 -8.46 -4.33 7.13
N THR A 24 -7.59 -4.33 6.12
CA THR A 24 -7.02 -5.56 5.59
C THR A 24 -5.67 -5.28 4.92
N ALA A 25 -5.02 -6.33 4.43
CA ALA A 25 -3.66 -6.27 3.88
C ALA A 25 -3.54 -5.30 2.70
N SER A 26 -4.54 -5.24 1.83
CA SER A 26 -4.49 -4.31 0.69
C SER A 26 -4.43 -2.84 1.12
N ASP A 27 -5.12 -2.49 2.20
CA ASP A 27 -5.07 -1.11 2.72
C ASP A 27 -3.67 -0.76 3.21
N ALA A 28 -2.99 -1.69 3.87
CA ALA A 28 -1.62 -1.49 4.34
C ALA A 28 -0.65 -1.34 3.16
N ALA A 29 -0.79 -2.18 2.15
CA ALA A 29 0.05 -2.10 0.96
C ALA A 29 -0.10 -0.76 0.24
N VAL A 30 -1.34 -0.30 0.08
CA VAL A 30 -1.62 1.00 -0.57
C VAL A 30 -1.00 2.15 0.21
N ALA A 31 -1.11 2.16 1.54
CA ALA A 31 -0.51 3.20 2.37
C ALA A 31 1.00 3.26 2.16
N MET A 32 1.66 2.11 2.13
CA MET A 32 3.10 2.05 1.92
C MET A 32 3.50 2.46 0.50
N GLU A 33 2.71 2.09 -0.50
CA GLU A 33 2.93 2.53 -1.89
C GLU A 33 2.83 4.03 -2.07
N LEU A 34 2.03 4.71 -1.24
CA LEU A 34 1.91 6.17 -1.24
C LEU A 34 3.11 6.85 -0.57
N GLY A 35 4.03 6.09 -0.01
CA GLY A 35 5.25 6.60 0.58
C GLY A 35 5.20 6.82 2.08
N CYS A 36 4.15 6.36 2.76
CA CYS A 36 4.09 6.43 4.21
C CYS A 36 5.23 5.63 4.83
N ASP A 37 5.69 6.07 5.98
CA ASP A 37 6.85 5.46 6.65
C ASP A 37 6.46 4.24 7.48
N GLY A 38 5.19 4.11 7.80
CA GLY A 38 4.70 2.95 8.53
C GLY A 38 3.18 2.95 8.62
N VAL A 39 2.64 1.86 9.15
CA VAL A 39 1.21 1.66 9.35
C VAL A 39 0.99 1.19 10.77
N LEU A 40 0.10 1.87 11.49
CA LEU A 40 -0.36 1.43 12.80
C LEU A 40 -1.59 0.57 12.61
N MET A 41 -1.59 -0.62 13.17
CA MET A 41 -2.71 -1.54 13.05
C MET A 41 -2.92 -2.31 14.36
N ASN A 42 -4.16 -2.51 14.71
CA ASN A 42 -4.53 -3.28 15.89
C ASN A 42 -5.85 -4.01 15.63
N THR A 43 -6.95 -3.27 15.50
CA THR A 43 -8.29 -3.82 15.35
C THR A 43 -8.40 -4.75 14.13
N ALA A 44 -7.79 -4.37 13.02
CA ALA A 44 -7.82 -5.19 11.81
C ALA A 44 -7.24 -6.59 12.02
N ILE A 45 -6.23 -6.71 12.87
CA ILE A 45 -5.64 -8.00 13.23
C ILE A 45 -6.48 -8.67 14.31
N ALA A 46 -6.78 -7.95 15.39
CA ALA A 46 -7.48 -8.50 16.55
C ALA A 46 -8.88 -9.03 16.20
N GLU A 47 -9.59 -8.37 15.30
CA GLU A 47 -10.95 -8.74 14.92
C GLU A 47 -11.01 -9.60 13.65
N ALA A 48 -9.88 -9.95 13.05
CA ALA A 48 -9.86 -10.89 11.93
C ALA A 48 -10.31 -12.26 12.41
N LYS A 49 -10.88 -13.04 11.50
CA LYS A 49 -11.30 -14.42 11.82
C LYS A 49 -10.12 -15.30 12.18
N ASP A 50 -8.95 -15.02 11.62
CA ASP A 50 -7.68 -15.68 11.93
C ASP A 50 -6.63 -14.59 12.18
N PRO A 51 -6.50 -14.11 13.44
CA PRO A 51 -5.60 -12.99 13.74
C PRO A 51 -4.13 -13.25 13.42
N LEU A 52 -3.63 -14.45 13.69
CA LEU A 52 -2.23 -14.77 13.41
C LEU A 52 -1.93 -14.72 11.90
N ARG A 53 -2.85 -15.25 11.11
CA ARG A 53 -2.72 -15.22 9.66
C ARG A 53 -2.84 -13.80 9.12
N MET A 54 -3.72 -13.00 9.69
CA MET A 54 -3.86 -11.58 9.31
C MET A 54 -2.60 -10.79 9.67
N ALA A 55 -2.01 -11.03 10.83
CA ALA A 55 -0.76 -10.38 11.20
C ALA A 55 0.35 -10.69 10.20
N ARG A 56 0.45 -11.94 9.75
CA ARG A 56 1.40 -12.35 8.73
C ARG A 56 1.13 -11.65 7.39
N ALA A 57 -0.14 -11.60 6.98
CA ALA A 57 -0.54 -10.92 5.75
C ALA A 57 -0.19 -9.44 5.80
N MET A 58 -0.43 -8.78 6.93
CA MET A 58 -0.10 -7.37 7.12
C MET A 58 1.40 -7.13 7.01
N LYS A 59 2.20 -7.98 7.61
CA LYS A 59 3.67 -7.88 7.51
C LYS A 59 4.11 -7.92 6.04
N LEU A 60 3.61 -8.92 5.30
CA LEU A 60 3.96 -9.08 3.89
C LEU A 60 3.47 -7.90 3.05
N ALA A 61 2.29 -7.37 3.34
CA ALA A 61 1.72 -6.22 2.64
C ALA A 61 2.56 -4.96 2.85
N VAL A 62 3.00 -4.71 4.09
CA VAL A 62 3.86 -3.57 4.40
C VAL A 62 5.19 -3.68 3.65
N GLU A 63 5.81 -4.85 3.67
CA GLU A 63 7.06 -5.09 2.96
C GLU A 63 6.90 -4.91 1.46
N ALA A 64 5.84 -5.49 0.88
CA ALA A 64 5.57 -5.38 -0.55
C ALA A 64 5.29 -3.93 -0.96
N GLY A 65 4.49 -3.21 -0.18
CA GLY A 65 4.19 -1.81 -0.45
C GLY A 65 5.43 -0.92 -0.38
N ARG A 66 6.30 -1.15 0.58
CA ARG A 66 7.56 -0.43 0.70
C ARG A 66 8.48 -0.70 -0.50
N ASP A 67 8.60 -1.95 -0.89
CA ASP A 67 9.42 -2.32 -2.05
C ASP A 67 8.87 -1.69 -3.33
N ALA A 68 7.56 -1.71 -3.51
CA ALA A 68 6.91 -1.10 -4.67
C ALA A 68 7.19 0.42 -4.72
N TYR A 69 7.09 1.09 -3.57
CA TYR A 69 7.38 2.51 -3.48
C TYR A 69 8.84 2.81 -3.86
N LEU A 70 9.77 2.04 -3.32
CA LEU A 70 11.21 2.23 -3.58
C LEU A 70 11.58 1.88 -5.03
N ALA A 71 10.92 0.89 -5.62
CA ALA A 71 11.15 0.50 -7.02
C ALA A 71 10.69 1.58 -7.99
N GLY A 72 9.67 2.31 -7.63
CA GLY A 72 9.07 3.31 -8.49
C GLY A 72 8.11 2.70 -9.52
N ARG A 73 6.97 3.32 -9.66
CA ARG A 73 5.94 2.86 -10.58
C ARG A 73 6.31 3.19 -12.02
N MET A 74 5.96 2.30 -12.95
CA MET A 74 6.05 2.61 -14.38
C MET A 74 5.12 3.76 -14.75
N GLY A 75 5.46 4.51 -15.79
CA GLY A 75 4.62 5.61 -16.25
C GLY A 75 3.25 5.14 -16.73
N THR A 76 2.24 5.99 -16.54
CA THR A 76 0.90 5.71 -17.02
C THR A 76 0.85 5.82 -18.55
N ARG A 77 0.19 4.87 -19.20
CA ARG A 77 0.01 4.86 -20.66
C ARG A 77 -1.45 5.10 -21.00
N LYS A 78 -1.69 5.83 -22.11
CA LYS A 78 -3.07 6.03 -22.59
C LYS A 78 -3.66 4.76 -23.18
N TYR A 79 -2.82 3.92 -23.78
CA TYR A 79 -3.25 2.69 -24.45
C TYR A 79 -2.42 1.52 -23.94
N ALA A 80 -3.03 0.34 -23.94
CA ALA A 80 -2.26 -0.88 -23.75
C ALA A 80 -1.27 -1.02 -24.91
N ASP A 81 -0.04 -1.46 -24.61
CA ASP A 81 0.96 -1.71 -25.63
C ASP A 81 0.59 -3.00 -26.38
N PRO A 82 0.23 -2.93 -27.68
CA PRO A 82 -0.20 -4.13 -28.39
C PRO A 82 0.90 -5.16 -28.58
N SER A 83 2.16 -4.78 -28.40
CA SER A 83 3.28 -5.73 -28.46
C SER A 83 3.46 -6.50 -27.17
N SER A 84 2.81 -6.09 -26.09
CA SER A 84 2.89 -6.77 -24.78
C SER A 84 1.89 -7.91 -24.71
N PRO A 85 2.33 -9.17 -24.50
CA PRO A 85 1.41 -10.30 -24.39
C PRO A 85 0.52 -10.22 -23.13
N LEU A 86 0.88 -9.40 -22.16
CA LEU A 86 0.14 -9.25 -20.91
C LEU A 86 -0.80 -8.03 -20.91
N ALA A 87 -0.82 -7.24 -21.98
CA ALA A 87 -1.58 -5.99 -22.01
C ALA A 87 -3.07 -6.18 -21.77
N GLY A 88 -3.65 -7.28 -22.23
CA GLY A 88 -5.06 -7.57 -22.04
C GLY A 88 -5.38 -8.35 -20.76
N LEU A 89 -4.37 -8.75 -19.99
CA LEU A 89 -4.54 -9.57 -18.81
C LEU A 89 -4.43 -8.77 -17.49
N ILE A 90 -3.92 -7.59 -17.60
CA ILE A 90 -3.69 -6.70 -16.46
C ILE A 90 -4.56 -5.47 -16.55
#